data_b3612d89e3aba628436aeb2f661aa179
#
_entry.id   b3612d89e3aba628436aeb2f661aa179
#
_cell.length_a   1.000
_cell.length_b   1.000
_cell.length_c   1.000
_cell.angle_alpha   90.00
_cell.angle_beta   90.00
_cell.angle_gamma   90.00
#
_symmetry.space_group_name_H-M   'P 1'
#
loop_
_entity.id
_entity.type
_entity.pdbx_description
1 polymer ?
#
loop_
_entity_poly.entity_id
_entity_poly.type
_entity_poly.pdbx_seq_one_letter_code
_entity_poly.pdbx_strand_id
1 'polypeptide(L)'
;MSLTVDDFDFPLPPELIAQHPAAERRGSRLLHVCGQLEFHRKFENLPELLEAGDLLVFNDTRVIKARFFGVKDSGGRVEIMLERIVDATHAICQIRASKAPKPGSTMKLADAFTVKMTGRTGADDDFFALELADSGDFWDLAEQYGKLPLPPYIEHPAEGADETRYQTVYAREPGAVAAPTAGLHFDEAMLSTLQAQGVNTAFLTLHVGAGTYRPMRVEKIADHRMHSERFEIPQ
;
A
#
# COMPACT_ATOMS: atom_id res chain seq x y z
N MET A 1 -25.65 21.24 2.53
CA MET A 1 -24.37 21.78 2.03
C MET A 1 -23.59 20.60 1.48
N SER A 2 -22.93 20.74 0.34
CA SER A 2 -22.03 19.70 -0.20
C SER A 2 -20.67 19.87 0.48
N LEU A 3 -20.11 18.81 1.05
CA LEU A 3 -18.77 18.83 1.64
C LEU A 3 -17.69 19.02 0.57
N THR A 4 -16.70 19.83 0.89
CA THR A 4 -15.53 20.11 0.06
C THR A 4 -14.26 19.56 0.71
N VAL A 5 -13.16 19.53 -0.01
CA VAL A 5 -11.84 19.13 0.54
C VAL A 5 -11.43 20.08 1.67
N ASP A 6 -11.73 21.37 1.55
CA ASP A 6 -11.39 22.39 2.55
C ASP A 6 -12.07 22.17 3.90
N ASP A 7 -13.24 21.49 3.93
CA ASP A 7 -13.92 21.14 5.19
C ASP A 7 -13.12 20.12 6.03
N PHE A 8 -12.12 19.48 5.45
CA PHE A 8 -11.23 18.49 6.09
C PHE A 8 -9.78 18.97 6.19
N ASP A 9 -9.49 20.18 5.71
CA ASP A 9 -8.15 20.74 5.80
C ASP A 9 -7.84 21.22 7.22
N PHE A 10 -6.64 20.92 7.68
CA PHE A 10 -6.14 21.39 8.98
C PHE A 10 -4.61 21.53 8.93
N PRO A 11 -4.05 22.45 9.73
CA PRO A 11 -2.60 22.58 9.80
C PRO A 11 -1.96 21.34 10.43
N LEU A 12 -1.21 20.60 9.63
CA LEU A 12 -0.43 19.44 10.07
C LEU A 12 1.06 19.79 10.06
N PRO A 13 1.68 20.05 11.23
CA PRO A 13 3.12 20.30 11.29
C PRO A 13 3.93 19.10 10.79
N PRO A 14 4.93 19.29 9.90
CA PRO A 14 5.71 18.20 9.33
C PRO A 14 6.37 17.28 10.36
N GLU A 15 6.77 17.82 11.51
CA GLU A 15 7.37 17.08 12.61
C GLU A 15 6.42 16.08 13.29
N LEU A 16 5.11 16.17 13.05
CA LEU A 16 4.12 15.20 13.51
C LEU A 16 3.97 14.00 12.55
N ILE A 17 4.60 14.05 11.37
CA ILE A 17 4.62 12.95 10.41
C ILE A 17 5.86 12.11 10.71
N ALA A 18 5.68 11.00 11.42
CA ALA A 18 6.77 10.10 11.76
C ALA A 18 7.41 9.52 10.47
N GLN A 19 8.73 9.64 10.37
CA GLN A 19 9.51 9.11 9.24
C GLN A 19 9.98 7.67 9.48
N HIS A 20 10.02 7.23 10.75
CA HIS A 20 10.36 5.87 11.13
C HIS A 20 9.30 5.32 12.10
N PRO A 21 9.01 4.01 12.05
CA PRO A 21 8.09 3.40 12.98
C PRO A 21 8.66 3.41 14.41
N ALA A 22 7.79 3.35 15.43
CA ALA A 22 8.20 3.14 16.80
C ALA A 22 9.07 1.87 16.94
N ALA A 23 9.99 1.82 17.90
CA ALA A 23 10.90 0.68 18.09
C ALA A 23 10.12 -0.64 18.19
N GLU A 24 9.06 -0.66 18.98
CA GLU A 24 8.12 -1.78 19.09
C GLU A 24 6.82 -1.47 18.33
N ARG A 25 6.22 -2.47 17.66
CA ARG A 25 4.98 -2.30 16.90
C ARG A 25 3.86 -1.73 17.75
N ARG A 26 3.66 -2.25 18.94
CA ARG A 26 2.61 -1.84 19.90
C ARG A 26 2.93 -0.57 20.68
N GLY A 27 4.12 0.03 20.51
CA GLY A 27 4.54 1.24 21.21
C GLY A 27 3.89 2.54 20.70
N SER A 28 3.12 2.49 19.62
CA SER A 28 2.47 3.67 19.02
C SER A 28 1.36 4.22 19.91
N ARG A 29 1.08 5.53 19.77
CA ARG A 29 -0.06 6.15 20.42
C ARG A 29 -1.36 5.65 19.81
N LEU A 30 -2.38 5.50 20.66
CA LEU A 30 -3.74 5.13 20.29
C LEU A 30 -4.71 6.19 20.82
N LEU A 31 -5.48 6.80 19.93
CA LEU A 31 -6.61 7.63 20.30
C LEU A 31 -7.86 6.75 20.37
N HIS A 32 -8.42 6.62 21.57
CA HIS A 32 -9.66 5.90 21.82
C HIS A 32 -10.81 6.92 21.99
N VAL A 33 -11.75 6.91 21.05
CA VAL A 33 -12.92 7.78 21.06
C VAL A 33 -14.15 6.97 21.46
N CYS A 34 -14.81 7.40 22.53
CA CYS A 34 -16.05 6.78 23.02
C CYS A 34 -17.13 7.85 23.17
N GLY A 35 -18.04 7.92 22.20
CA GLY A 35 -18.99 9.03 22.10
C GLY A 35 -18.27 10.37 21.86
N GLN A 36 -18.37 11.27 22.83
CA GLN A 36 -17.67 12.58 22.80
C GLN A 36 -16.40 12.60 23.69
N LEU A 37 -16.06 11.46 24.30
CA LEU A 37 -14.88 11.38 25.16
C LEU A 37 -13.69 10.86 24.39
N GLU A 38 -12.54 11.46 24.61
CA GLU A 38 -11.28 11.10 24.00
C GLU A 38 -10.28 10.63 25.06
N PHE A 39 -9.66 9.48 24.82
CA PHE A 39 -8.67 8.90 25.72
C PHE A 39 -7.37 8.70 24.97
N HIS A 40 -6.28 9.29 25.46
CA HIS A 40 -4.94 9.07 24.93
C HIS A 40 -4.34 7.81 25.55
N ARG A 41 -4.14 6.79 24.74
CA ARG A 41 -3.60 5.49 25.11
C ARG A 41 -2.38 5.15 24.28
N LYS A 42 -1.78 3.99 24.54
CA LYS A 42 -0.87 3.32 23.64
C LYS A 42 -1.55 2.12 23.00
N PHE A 43 -1.04 1.67 21.84
CA PHE A 43 -1.61 0.52 21.17
C PHE A 43 -1.53 -0.75 22.02
N GLU A 44 -0.52 -0.87 22.88
CA GLU A 44 -0.41 -1.96 23.86
C GLU A 44 -1.63 -2.08 24.81
N ASN A 45 -2.43 -1.02 24.96
CA ASN A 45 -3.66 -1.05 25.77
C ASN A 45 -4.88 -1.58 25.00
N LEU A 46 -4.75 -1.92 23.71
CA LEU A 46 -5.87 -2.43 22.92
C LEU A 46 -6.60 -3.64 23.57
N PRO A 47 -5.89 -4.60 24.19
CA PRO A 47 -6.54 -5.71 24.86
C PRO A 47 -7.52 -5.32 25.99
N GLU A 48 -7.34 -4.14 26.61
CA GLU A 48 -8.24 -3.61 27.65
C GLU A 48 -9.57 -3.09 27.07
N LEU A 49 -9.65 -2.91 25.76
CA LEU A 49 -10.81 -2.38 25.03
C LEU A 49 -11.64 -3.47 24.36
N LEU A 50 -11.21 -4.72 24.45
CA LEU A 50 -11.83 -5.86 23.80
C LEU A 50 -12.31 -6.88 24.85
N GLU A 51 -13.40 -7.56 24.53
CA GLU A 51 -14.01 -8.55 25.41
C GLU A 51 -13.95 -9.95 24.80
N ALA A 52 -14.04 -10.97 25.64
CA ALA A 52 -14.16 -12.35 25.18
C ALA A 52 -15.40 -12.51 24.28
N GLY A 53 -15.23 -13.11 23.11
CA GLY A 53 -16.28 -13.26 22.10
C GLY A 53 -16.23 -12.20 21.00
N ASP A 54 -15.50 -11.10 21.16
CA ASP A 54 -15.27 -10.15 20.08
C ASP A 54 -14.57 -10.83 18.90
N LEU A 55 -14.80 -10.32 17.69
CA LEU A 55 -14.17 -10.77 16.46
C LEU A 55 -13.33 -9.66 15.85
N LEU A 56 -12.01 -9.86 15.77
CA LEU A 56 -11.09 -9.02 15.00
C LEU A 56 -10.94 -9.59 13.58
N VAL A 57 -11.22 -8.77 12.58
CA VAL A 57 -11.04 -9.13 11.18
C VAL A 57 -9.77 -8.45 10.67
N PHE A 58 -8.82 -9.25 10.16
CA PHE A 58 -7.54 -8.82 9.65
C PHE A 58 -7.46 -8.92 8.13
N ASN A 59 -6.69 -8.00 7.54
CA ASN A 59 -6.29 -8.08 6.14
C ASN A 59 -4.90 -8.72 6.06
N ASP A 60 -4.82 -9.95 5.52
CA ASP A 60 -3.59 -10.73 5.44
C ASP A 60 -2.79 -10.52 4.14
N THR A 61 -3.12 -9.50 3.40
CA THR A 61 -2.35 -9.15 2.20
C THR A 61 -0.90 -8.87 2.52
N ARG A 62 0.01 -9.26 1.59
CA ARG A 62 1.43 -9.01 1.65
C ARG A 62 1.83 -7.97 0.61
N VAL A 63 2.58 -6.94 1.04
CA VAL A 63 3.12 -5.92 0.15
C VAL A 63 4.22 -6.52 -0.72
N ILE A 64 4.15 -6.28 -2.03
CA ILE A 64 5.18 -6.67 -2.99
C ILE A 64 6.15 -5.52 -3.26
N LYS A 65 7.34 -5.80 -3.77
CA LYS A 65 8.33 -4.81 -4.19
C LYS A 65 7.90 -4.17 -5.51
N ALA A 66 6.87 -3.34 -5.47
CA ALA A 66 6.13 -2.85 -6.62
C ALA A 66 6.76 -1.66 -7.34
N ARG A 67 7.84 -1.07 -6.81
CA ARG A 67 8.46 0.15 -7.36
C ARG A 67 9.71 -0.18 -8.15
N PHE A 68 9.78 0.31 -9.40
CA PHE A 68 10.94 0.17 -10.28
C PHE A 68 11.39 1.52 -10.81
N PHE A 69 12.69 1.63 -11.02
CA PHE A 69 13.31 2.74 -11.72
C PHE A 69 13.94 2.24 -13.01
N GLY A 70 13.94 3.08 -14.04
CA GLY A 70 14.50 2.69 -15.33
C GLY A 70 14.59 3.84 -16.30
N VAL A 71 14.80 3.49 -17.57
CA VAL A 71 14.94 4.43 -18.67
C VAL A 71 14.11 3.98 -19.88
N LYS A 72 13.55 4.95 -20.60
CA LYS A 72 12.89 4.71 -21.89
C LYS A 72 13.95 4.57 -22.99
N ASP A 73 13.61 3.97 -24.12
CA ASP A 73 14.47 3.91 -25.31
C ASP A 73 15.01 5.28 -25.70
N SER A 74 14.24 6.35 -25.47
CA SER A 74 14.64 7.72 -25.71
C SER A 74 15.62 8.31 -24.68
N GLY A 75 16.08 7.51 -23.69
CA GLY A 75 16.99 7.91 -22.62
C GLY A 75 16.32 8.63 -21.43
N GLY A 76 15.01 8.89 -21.50
CA GLY A 76 14.28 9.55 -20.40
C GLY A 76 14.07 8.63 -19.21
N ARG A 77 14.33 9.11 -17.99
CA ARG A 77 14.08 8.36 -16.75
C ARG A 77 12.61 8.07 -16.55
N VAL A 78 12.31 6.92 -15.97
CA VAL A 78 10.96 6.50 -15.55
C VAL A 78 11.00 5.93 -14.14
N GLU A 79 9.92 6.17 -13.42
CA GLU A 79 9.58 5.46 -12.19
C GLU A 79 8.26 4.73 -12.45
N ILE A 80 8.23 3.44 -12.17
CA ILE A 80 7.06 2.59 -12.34
C ILE A 80 6.63 2.13 -10.96
N MET A 81 5.33 2.28 -10.69
CA MET A 81 4.66 1.71 -9.54
C MET A 81 3.63 0.71 -10.03
N LEU A 82 3.86 -0.57 -9.82
CA LEU A 82 2.86 -1.59 -10.13
C LEU A 82 1.58 -1.29 -9.36
N GLU A 83 0.46 -1.43 -10.02
CA GLU A 83 -0.86 -1.50 -9.40
C GLU A 83 -1.21 -2.96 -9.09
N ARG A 84 -0.91 -3.82 -10.07
CA ARG A 84 -1.04 -5.28 -9.93
C ARG A 84 -0.25 -6.03 -10.99
N ILE A 85 0.15 -7.22 -10.67
CA ILE A 85 0.61 -8.24 -11.61
C ILE A 85 -0.64 -8.99 -12.09
N VAL A 86 -0.86 -9.03 -13.40
CA VAL A 86 -2.02 -9.69 -14.03
C VAL A 86 -1.75 -11.17 -14.22
N ASP A 87 -0.58 -11.47 -14.77
CA ASP A 87 -0.03 -12.81 -14.98
C ASP A 87 1.51 -12.74 -15.03
N ALA A 88 2.16 -13.83 -15.34
CA ALA A 88 3.64 -13.90 -15.39
C ALA A 88 4.27 -12.81 -16.27
N THR A 89 3.60 -12.42 -17.37
CA THR A 89 4.17 -11.51 -18.37
C THR A 89 3.47 -10.17 -18.48
N HIS A 90 2.36 -9.96 -17.78
CA HIS A 90 1.58 -8.73 -17.86
C HIS A 90 1.38 -8.09 -16.48
N ALA A 91 1.51 -6.76 -16.45
CA ALA A 91 1.25 -5.95 -15.26
C ALA A 91 0.53 -4.65 -15.60
N ILE A 92 -0.17 -4.11 -14.61
CA ILE A 92 -0.78 -2.78 -14.66
C ILE A 92 -0.03 -1.89 -13.69
N CYS A 93 0.27 -0.65 -14.09
CA CYS A 93 1.09 0.24 -13.28
C CYS A 93 0.73 1.72 -13.47
N GLN A 94 1.25 2.53 -12.57
CA GLN A 94 1.42 3.97 -12.77
C GLN A 94 2.85 4.23 -13.29
N ILE A 95 3.00 5.23 -14.16
CA ILE A 95 4.31 5.63 -14.68
C ILE A 95 4.52 7.12 -14.44
N ARG A 96 5.57 7.44 -13.70
CA ARG A 96 6.06 8.81 -13.54
C ARG A 96 7.23 9.04 -14.46
N ALA A 97 7.08 9.98 -15.38
CA ALA A 97 8.11 10.38 -16.36
C ALA A 97 7.86 11.81 -16.82
N SER A 98 8.89 12.49 -17.36
CA SER A 98 8.74 13.84 -17.93
C SER A 98 7.74 13.90 -19.09
N LYS A 99 7.67 12.83 -19.88
CA LYS A 99 6.65 12.59 -20.91
C LYS A 99 6.21 11.14 -20.79
N ALA A 100 4.89 10.91 -20.76
CA ALA A 100 4.33 9.56 -20.70
C ALA A 100 4.82 8.72 -21.90
N PRO A 101 5.15 7.44 -21.70
CA PRO A 101 5.49 6.54 -22.80
C PRO A 101 4.26 6.36 -23.71
N LYS A 102 4.52 6.14 -25.00
CA LYS A 102 3.46 5.83 -25.99
C LYS A 102 3.27 4.32 -26.10
N PRO A 103 2.09 3.85 -26.50
CA PRO A 103 1.92 2.44 -26.84
C PRO A 103 2.97 1.96 -27.83
N GLY A 104 3.54 0.79 -27.55
CA GLY A 104 4.62 0.18 -28.32
C GLY A 104 6.04 0.58 -27.91
N SER A 105 6.22 1.63 -27.09
CA SER A 105 7.55 1.99 -26.57
C SER A 105 8.03 1.00 -25.51
N THR A 106 9.35 0.83 -25.42
CA THR A 106 10.01 -0.03 -24.46
C THR A 106 10.73 0.77 -23.37
N MET A 107 10.90 0.13 -22.22
CA MET A 107 11.58 0.70 -21.07
C MET A 107 12.44 -0.39 -20.43
N LYS A 108 13.72 -0.07 -20.17
CA LYS A 108 14.61 -0.95 -19.42
C LYS A 108 14.51 -0.62 -17.94
N LEU A 109 14.12 -1.59 -17.14
CA LEU A 109 13.91 -1.45 -15.69
C LEU A 109 15.04 -2.10 -14.90
N ALA A 110 15.48 -1.42 -13.84
CA ALA A 110 16.54 -1.86 -12.91
C ALA A 110 17.86 -2.26 -13.64
N ASP A 111 18.08 -1.78 -14.87
CA ASP A 111 19.14 -2.22 -15.77
C ASP A 111 19.16 -3.74 -16.08
N ALA A 112 18.10 -4.46 -15.74
CA ALA A 112 18.02 -5.90 -15.77
C ALA A 112 17.07 -6.46 -16.83
N PHE A 113 15.88 -5.90 -17.00
CA PHE A 113 14.86 -6.44 -17.90
C PHE A 113 14.11 -5.34 -18.65
N THR A 114 13.46 -5.71 -19.73
CA THR A 114 12.75 -4.80 -20.62
C THR A 114 11.24 -5.05 -20.57
N VAL A 115 10.46 -3.97 -20.49
CA VAL A 115 9.01 -4.00 -20.61
C VAL A 115 8.55 -3.15 -21.78
N LYS A 116 7.46 -3.55 -22.41
CA LYS A 116 6.75 -2.82 -23.46
C LYS A 116 5.47 -2.25 -22.90
N MET A 117 5.23 -0.97 -23.13
CA MET A 117 3.96 -0.33 -22.83
C MET A 117 2.97 -0.70 -23.95
N THR A 118 1.91 -1.43 -23.61
CA THR A 118 0.95 -1.93 -24.60
C THR A 118 -0.26 -1.04 -24.75
N GLY A 119 -0.63 -0.30 -23.73
CA GLY A 119 -1.79 0.58 -23.77
C GLY A 119 -2.09 1.27 -22.46
N ARG A 120 -3.23 1.92 -22.42
CA ARG A 120 -3.82 2.48 -21.21
C ARG A 120 -4.97 1.61 -20.73
N THR A 121 -5.25 1.65 -19.43
CA THR A 121 -6.33 0.90 -18.79
C THR A 121 -6.82 1.64 -17.54
N GLY A 122 -7.89 1.14 -16.93
CA GLY A 122 -8.59 1.82 -15.85
C GLY A 122 -9.81 2.60 -16.35
N ALA A 123 -10.69 3.01 -15.45
CA ALA A 123 -11.95 3.68 -15.83
C ALA A 123 -11.71 5.03 -16.56
N ASP A 124 -10.62 5.71 -16.25
CA ASP A 124 -10.26 7.00 -16.82
C ASP A 124 -8.90 6.94 -17.57
N ASP A 125 -8.50 5.76 -18.09
CA ASP A 125 -7.20 5.52 -18.74
C ASP A 125 -5.99 5.97 -17.89
N ASP A 126 -6.13 5.83 -16.61
CA ASP A 126 -5.20 6.38 -15.62
C ASP A 126 -4.04 5.44 -15.26
N PHE A 127 -4.12 4.20 -15.70
CA PHE A 127 -3.05 3.21 -15.60
C PHE A 127 -2.43 2.87 -16.95
N PHE A 128 -1.27 2.25 -16.91
CA PHE A 128 -0.55 1.74 -18.06
C PHE A 128 -0.50 0.22 -18.00
N ALA A 129 -0.75 -0.42 -19.13
CA ALA A 129 -0.56 -1.85 -19.30
C ALA A 129 0.87 -2.13 -19.79
N LEU A 130 1.55 -3.04 -19.13
CA LEU A 130 2.91 -3.47 -19.46
C LEU A 130 2.92 -4.96 -19.81
N GLU A 131 3.78 -5.30 -20.76
CA GLU A 131 4.13 -6.66 -21.16
C GLU A 131 5.65 -6.84 -21.04
N LEU A 132 6.12 -7.97 -20.52
CA LEU A 132 7.55 -8.30 -20.57
C LEU A 132 7.98 -8.48 -22.01
N ALA A 133 9.04 -7.78 -22.40
CA ALA A 133 9.68 -7.98 -23.73
C ALA A 133 10.70 -9.14 -23.71
N ASP A 134 11.22 -9.45 -22.53
CA ASP A 134 12.16 -10.53 -22.28
C ASP A 134 11.41 -11.75 -21.66
N SER A 135 12.03 -12.91 -21.64
CA SER A 135 11.51 -14.04 -20.90
C SER A 135 11.62 -13.81 -19.40
N GLY A 136 10.59 -14.18 -18.64
CA GLY A 136 10.58 -14.01 -17.19
C GLY A 136 9.18 -14.05 -16.58
N ASP A 137 9.14 -13.80 -15.30
CA ASP A 137 7.91 -13.67 -14.51
C ASP A 137 7.96 -12.37 -13.70
N PHE A 138 6.90 -11.57 -13.79
CA PHE A 138 6.81 -10.29 -13.06
C PHE A 138 6.92 -10.47 -11.54
N TRP A 139 6.49 -11.61 -10.99
CA TRP A 139 6.61 -11.87 -9.56
C TRP A 139 8.07 -12.04 -9.16
N ASP A 140 8.84 -12.83 -9.92
CA ASP A 140 10.27 -13.04 -9.67
C ASP A 140 11.07 -11.75 -9.87
N LEU A 141 10.76 -11.00 -10.94
CA LEU A 141 11.40 -9.71 -11.23
C LEU A 141 11.10 -8.66 -10.15
N ALA A 142 9.87 -8.65 -9.61
CA ALA A 142 9.50 -7.77 -8.52
C ALA A 142 10.28 -8.10 -7.25
N GLU A 143 10.37 -9.37 -6.88
CA GLU A 143 11.12 -9.77 -5.69
C GLU A 143 12.62 -9.48 -5.83
N GLN A 144 13.19 -9.71 -7.02
CA GLN A 144 14.64 -9.57 -7.25
C GLN A 144 15.10 -8.13 -7.43
N TYR A 145 14.34 -7.31 -8.17
CA TYR A 145 14.76 -5.99 -8.64
C TYR A 145 13.88 -4.84 -8.15
N GLY A 146 12.68 -5.16 -7.67
CA GLY A 146 11.76 -4.15 -7.17
C GLY A 146 12.20 -3.52 -5.86
N LYS A 147 11.62 -2.39 -5.56
CA LYS A 147 11.78 -1.68 -4.28
C LYS A 147 10.43 -1.64 -3.56
N LEU A 148 10.50 -1.66 -2.22
CA LEU A 148 9.31 -1.53 -1.39
C LEU A 148 8.66 -0.16 -1.64
N PRO A 149 7.35 -0.10 -1.90
CA PRO A 149 6.65 1.14 -2.21
C PRO A 149 6.19 1.86 -0.92
N LEU A 150 7.12 2.50 -0.21
CA LEU A 150 6.75 3.30 0.95
C LEU A 150 5.79 4.43 0.57
N PRO A 151 4.86 4.81 1.46
CA PRO A 151 3.96 5.94 1.27
C PRO A 151 4.71 7.23 0.96
N PRO A 152 4.13 8.15 0.16
CA PRO A 152 4.84 9.35 -0.31
C PRO A 152 5.17 10.36 0.79
N TYR A 153 4.56 10.26 1.98
CA TYR A 153 4.91 11.08 3.15
C TYR A 153 6.13 10.57 3.91
N ILE A 154 6.65 9.39 3.57
CA ILE A 154 7.95 8.89 4.02
C ILE A 154 8.99 9.36 3.01
N GLU A 155 9.88 10.23 3.45
CA GLU A 155 10.80 10.95 2.56
C GLU A 155 12.12 10.23 2.29
N HIS A 156 12.45 9.19 3.07
CA HIS A 156 13.64 8.38 2.85
C HIS A 156 13.38 7.21 1.88
N PRO A 157 14.41 6.74 1.16
CA PRO A 157 14.33 5.50 0.40
C PRO A 157 14.05 4.31 1.32
N ALA A 158 13.36 3.29 0.80
CA ALA A 158 13.15 2.06 1.56
C ALA A 158 14.49 1.41 1.93
N GLU A 159 14.66 1.08 3.21
CA GLU A 159 15.81 0.44 3.80
C GLU A 159 15.49 -1.00 4.21
N GLY A 160 16.51 -1.81 4.56
CA GLY A 160 16.28 -3.21 4.91
C GLY A 160 15.32 -3.43 6.08
N ALA A 161 15.29 -2.51 7.06
CA ALA A 161 14.35 -2.55 8.17
C ALA A 161 12.88 -2.39 7.71
N ASP A 162 12.63 -1.59 6.66
CA ASP A 162 11.29 -1.34 6.15
C ASP A 162 10.70 -2.60 5.52
N GLU A 163 11.51 -3.47 4.92
CA GLU A 163 11.03 -4.74 4.34
C GLU A 163 10.28 -5.61 5.37
N THR A 164 10.68 -5.52 6.63
CA THR A 164 10.01 -6.21 7.74
C THR A 164 8.94 -5.34 8.39
N ARG A 165 9.22 -4.04 8.57
CA ARG A 165 8.34 -3.15 9.35
C ARG A 165 7.11 -2.70 8.56
N TYR A 166 7.19 -2.60 7.23
CA TYR A 166 6.07 -2.28 6.34
C TYR A 166 5.32 -3.52 5.86
N GLN A 167 5.30 -4.57 6.71
CA GLN A 167 4.50 -5.79 6.59
C GLN A 167 3.83 -6.10 7.92
N THR A 168 2.61 -6.63 7.89
CA THR A 168 1.99 -7.20 9.09
C THR A 168 2.66 -8.51 9.47
N VAL A 169 2.63 -8.88 10.75
CA VAL A 169 3.21 -10.17 11.21
C VAL A 169 2.45 -11.40 10.69
N TYR A 170 1.25 -11.18 10.16
CA TYR A 170 0.38 -12.21 9.59
C TYR A 170 0.20 -12.08 8.06
N ALA A 171 1.02 -11.27 7.38
CA ALA A 171 0.97 -11.12 5.92
C ALA A 171 1.25 -12.45 5.20
N ARG A 172 0.33 -12.88 4.32
CA ARG A 172 0.41 -14.16 3.60
C ARG A 172 0.30 -13.98 2.09
N GLU A 173 -0.78 -13.37 1.61
CA GLU A 173 -1.17 -13.33 0.20
C GLU A 173 -0.51 -12.15 -0.51
N PRO A 174 0.47 -12.38 -1.41
CA PRO A 174 1.19 -11.30 -2.08
C PRO A 174 0.30 -10.59 -3.11
N GLY A 175 0.41 -9.26 -3.23
CA GLY A 175 -0.33 -8.51 -4.25
C GLY A 175 -0.61 -7.06 -3.89
N ALA A 176 -0.46 -6.66 -2.64
CA ALA A 176 -0.66 -5.27 -2.23
C ALA A 176 0.53 -4.37 -2.59
N VAL A 177 0.23 -3.11 -2.86
CA VAL A 177 1.21 -2.03 -3.06
C VAL A 177 1.37 -1.20 -1.79
N ALA A 178 0.36 -1.19 -0.93
CA ALA A 178 0.42 -0.54 0.38
C ALA A 178 0.04 -1.53 1.49
N ALA A 179 0.69 -1.39 2.65
CA ALA A 179 0.39 -2.21 3.81
C ALA A 179 -0.96 -1.81 4.44
N PRO A 180 -1.71 -2.76 5.03
CA PRO A 180 -2.84 -2.45 5.89
C PRO A 180 -2.32 -1.82 7.20
N THR A 181 -2.21 -0.48 7.20
CA THR A 181 -1.44 0.28 8.19
C THR A 181 -1.87 0.06 9.62
N ALA A 182 -3.17 -0.12 9.90
CA ALA A 182 -3.66 -0.46 11.24
C ALA A 182 -3.08 -1.80 11.74
N GLY A 183 -2.88 -2.76 10.83
CA GLY A 183 -2.30 -4.07 11.14
C GLY A 183 -0.82 -4.03 11.51
N LEU A 184 -0.08 -2.98 11.11
CA LEU A 184 1.34 -2.84 11.39
C LEU A 184 1.66 -2.68 12.90
N HIS A 185 0.66 -2.31 13.69
CA HIS A 185 0.80 -2.12 15.13
C HIS A 185 0.72 -3.42 15.93
N PHE A 186 0.23 -4.50 15.33
CA PHE A 186 0.17 -5.80 15.97
C PHE A 186 1.52 -6.51 15.91
N ASP A 187 1.86 -7.18 17.02
CA ASP A 187 2.92 -8.16 17.07
C ASP A 187 2.34 -9.52 17.51
N GLU A 188 3.14 -10.58 17.43
CA GLU A 188 2.73 -11.93 17.73
C GLU A 188 2.32 -12.09 19.23
N ALA A 189 2.99 -11.35 20.13
CA ALA A 189 2.68 -11.38 21.54
C ALA A 189 1.29 -10.80 21.85
N MET A 190 0.92 -9.71 21.16
CA MET A 190 -0.42 -9.12 21.28
C MET A 190 -1.49 -10.06 20.74
N LEU A 191 -1.28 -10.67 19.58
CA LEU A 191 -2.22 -11.63 19.01
C LEU A 191 -2.43 -12.81 19.95
N SER A 192 -1.36 -13.32 20.56
CA SER A 192 -1.44 -14.38 21.58
C SER A 192 -2.20 -13.95 22.82
N THR A 193 -2.00 -12.71 23.28
CA THR A 193 -2.73 -12.15 24.44
C THR A 193 -4.23 -12.07 24.15
N LEU A 194 -4.62 -11.54 23.00
CA LEU A 194 -6.01 -11.42 22.58
C LEU A 194 -6.69 -12.79 22.46
N GLN A 195 -6.00 -13.75 21.89
CA GLN A 195 -6.49 -15.13 21.80
C GLN A 195 -6.70 -15.74 23.21
N ALA A 196 -5.76 -15.53 24.12
CA ALA A 196 -5.88 -16.02 25.50
C ALA A 196 -7.04 -15.36 26.28
N GLN A 197 -7.42 -14.13 25.91
CA GLN A 197 -8.60 -13.44 26.44
C GLN A 197 -9.92 -13.92 25.83
N GLY A 198 -9.89 -14.80 24.82
CA GLY A 198 -11.09 -15.29 24.14
C GLY A 198 -11.58 -14.35 23.01
N VAL A 199 -10.74 -13.43 22.54
CA VAL A 199 -11.02 -12.64 21.34
C VAL A 199 -10.78 -13.51 20.11
N ASN A 200 -11.77 -13.58 19.23
CA ASN A 200 -11.69 -14.34 17.98
C ASN A 200 -10.99 -13.55 16.89
N THR A 201 -10.38 -14.26 15.94
CA THR A 201 -9.74 -13.65 14.78
C THR A 201 -10.23 -14.28 13.49
N ALA A 202 -10.44 -13.45 12.45
CA ALA A 202 -10.73 -13.89 11.10
C ALA A 202 -9.84 -13.10 10.12
N PHE A 203 -9.64 -13.65 8.93
CA PHE A 203 -8.80 -13.04 7.90
C PHE A 203 -9.59 -12.90 6.62
N LEU A 204 -9.32 -11.82 5.92
CA LEU A 204 -9.67 -11.61 4.52
C LEU A 204 -8.42 -11.11 3.79
N THR A 205 -8.39 -11.26 2.49
CA THR A 205 -7.34 -10.67 1.67
C THR A 205 -7.91 -9.48 0.92
N LEU A 206 -7.36 -8.28 1.13
CA LEU A 206 -7.67 -7.08 0.35
C LEU A 206 -6.35 -6.48 -0.14
N HIS A 207 -6.11 -6.55 -1.44
CA HIS A 207 -4.92 -5.99 -2.05
C HIS A 207 -5.06 -4.48 -2.21
N VAL A 208 -4.42 -3.74 -1.30
CA VAL A 208 -4.41 -2.27 -1.34
C VAL A 208 -3.55 -1.82 -2.52
N GLY A 209 -4.15 -1.13 -3.47
CA GLY A 209 -3.51 -0.67 -4.70
C GLY A 209 -2.80 0.68 -4.56
N ALA A 210 -2.06 1.07 -5.61
CA ALA A 210 -1.38 2.36 -5.70
C ALA A 210 -2.34 3.57 -5.72
N GLY A 211 -3.63 3.32 -5.94
CA GLY A 211 -4.69 4.33 -5.85
C GLY A 211 -4.76 5.00 -4.49
N THR A 212 -4.40 4.28 -3.41
CA THR A 212 -4.37 4.83 -2.03
C THR A 212 -3.40 6.01 -1.87
N TYR A 213 -2.39 6.13 -2.74
CA TYR A 213 -1.42 7.24 -2.72
C TYR A 213 -1.84 8.45 -3.57
N ARG A 214 -3.01 8.39 -4.21
CA ARG A 214 -3.48 9.47 -5.07
C ARG A 214 -4.10 10.59 -4.25
N PRO A 215 -3.67 11.84 -4.46
CA PRO A 215 -4.36 12.98 -3.86
C PRO A 215 -5.75 13.16 -4.48
N MET A 216 -6.71 13.63 -3.69
CA MET A 216 -7.98 14.11 -4.22
C MET A 216 -7.73 15.30 -5.15
N ARG A 217 -8.38 15.28 -6.33
CA ARG A 217 -8.22 16.33 -7.37
C ARG A 217 -9.52 17.08 -7.67
N VAL A 218 -10.52 16.85 -6.86
CA VAL A 218 -11.84 17.45 -6.99
C VAL A 218 -12.08 18.40 -5.81
N GLU A 219 -12.84 19.46 -6.02
CA GLU A 219 -13.20 20.40 -4.97
C GLU A 219 -14.29 19.80 -4.08
N LYS A 220 -15.33 19.22 -4.69
CA LYS A 220 -16.45 18.60 -3.96
C LYS A 220 -16.17 17.13 -3.75
N ILE A 221 -16.29 16.67 -2.52
CA ILE A 221 -16.07 15.24 -2.17
C ILE A 221 -17.00 14.31 -2.94
N ALA A 222 -18.25 14.72 -3.21
CA ALA A 222 -19.21 13.94 -3.97
C ALA A 222 -18.80 13.68 -5.44
N ASP A 223 -17.89 14.49 -5.99
CA ASP A 223 -17.38 14.33 -7.36
C ASP A 223 -16.16 13.39 -7.42
N HIS A 224 -15.64 12.96 -6.25
CA HIS A 224 -14.51 12.05 -6.20
C HIS A 224 -14.91 10.64 -6.63
N ARG A 225 -14.16 10.10 -7.60
CA ARG A 225 -14.30 8.71 -8.02
C ARG A 225 -13.32 7.85 -7.26
N MET A 226 -13.87 6.98 -6.40
CA MET A 226 -13.06 6.00 -5.67
C MET A 226 -12.44 4.99 -6.63
N HIS A 227 -11.17 4.65 -6.41
CA HIS A 227 -10.55 3.52 -7.08
C HIS A 227 -11.11 2.20 -6.54
N SER A 228 -11.01 1.14 -7.34
CA SER A 228 -11.43 -0.21 -6.94
C SER A 228 -10.24 -1.00 -6.44
N GLU A 229 -10.46 -1.84 -5.45
CA GLU A 229 -9.49 -2.79 -4.92
C GLU A 229 -10.02 -4.22 -5.03
N ARG A 230 -9.13 -5.21 -5.05
CA ARG A 230 -9.49 -6.62 -5.11
C ARG A 230 -9.47 -7.21 -3.71
N PHE A 231 -10.52 -7.97 -3.39
CA PHE A 231 -10.59 -8.70 -2.13
C PHE A 231 -11.02 -10.15 -2.33
N GLU A 232 -10.63 -10.99 -1.38
CA GLU A 232 -11.05 -12.39 -1.28
C GLU A 232 -11.47 -12.67 0.16
N ILE A 233 -12.63 -13.30 0.33
CA ILE A 233 -13.13 -13.74 1.62
C ILE A 233 -13.09 -15.26 1.61
N PRO A 234 -12.30 -15.91 2.49
CA PRO A 234 -12.30 -17.36 2.63
C PRO A 234 -13.70 -17.88 2.96
N GLN A 235 -14.06 -19.02 2.39
CA GLN A 235 -15.34 -19.69 2.68
C GLN A 235 -15.24 -20.48 3.98
#